data_d0bfe46c844802551ab24bf58d16de5b
#
_entry.id   d0bfe46c844802551ab24bf58d16de5b
#
_cell.length_a   1.000
_cell.length_b   1.000
_cell.length_c   1.000
_cell.angle_alpha   90.00
_cell.angle_beta   90.00
_cell.angle_gamma   90.00
#
_symmetry.space_group_name_H-M   'P 1'
#
loop_
_entity.id
_entity.type
_entity.pdbx_description
1 polymer ?
#
loop_
_entity_poly.entity_id
_entity_poly.type
_entity_poly.pdbx_seq_one_letter_code
_entity_poly.pdbx_strand_id
1 'polypeptide(L)'
;KKDIVILLRSLSGWEFLSVLGAAGIPAYAESRTGYFTAVEVETMLNMLALIDNPMQDIPLAGVLKSPIGGMKDRELAIVMADFKRDPDRGEDIGFYGAVKHYLEKHGKHDETMASVRTGEESEEETIFRKLQTFMDLLAEFRRESLYLPVSRLIGRIFDRTGYDKYAAAMPAGKTRQANLAMLVQKAEDYEKTSYQGLFDFIRYIEKLKKYNTDFGEASRSGEHDDAVRIMSIHKSKGLEFPVVFLAGCGKKFNRQDARGRILIDEELGIAADFLDPVKKVKAPTLKKNVLARRSNLENMGEELRILYVAMTRAKEKLIITAGDKYLENKIEKWGMTG
;
A
#
# COMPACT_ATOMS: atom_id res chain seq x y z
N LYS A 1 -5.09 27.05 -11.49
CA LYS A 1 -5.58 25.68 -11.18
C LYS A 1 -5.61 25.43 -9.67
N LYS A 2 -4.78 26.14 -8.90
CA LYS A 2 -4.73 26.08 -7.42
C LYS A 2 -6.08 26.37 -6.73
N ASP A 3 -6.99 27.03 -7.42
CA ASP A 3 -8.32 27.40 -6.93
C ASP A 3 -9.33 26.27 -7.02
N ILE A 4 -8.93 25.15 -7.66
CA ILE A 4 -9.79 24.00 -7.91
C ILE A 4 -9.43 22.87 -6.94
N VAL A 5 -10.46 22.33 -6.25
CA VAL A 5 -10.32 21.15 -5.43
C VAL A 5 -11.31 20.06 -5.86
N ILE A 6 -10.87 18.81 -5.83
CA ILE A 6 -11.73 17.63 -6.00
C ILE A 6 -11.90 16.99 -4.63
N LEU A 7 -13.12 16.97 -4.11
CA LEU A 7 -13.45 16.35 -2.83
C LEU A 7 -14.02 14.95 -3.05
N LEU A 8 -13.50 13.99 -2.30
CA LEU A 8 -13.89 12.59 -2.33
C LEU A 8 -14.30 12.11 -0.94
N ARG A 9 -15.29 11.22 -0.84
CA ARG A 9 -15.68 10.59 0.44
C ARG A 9 -14.54 9.69 0.98
N SER A 10 -13.91 8.93 0.09
CA SER A 10 -12.73 8.11 0.38
C SER A 10 -11.69 8.34 -0.70
N LEU A 11 -10.42 8.47 -0.29
CA LEU A 11 -9.31 8.69 -1.21
C LEU A 11 -8.99 7.42 -2.01
N SER A 12 -9.64 7.27 -3.16
CA SER A 12 -9.18 6.44 -4.29
C SER A 12 -8.70 7.37 -5.42
N GLY A 13 -7.82 8.31 -5.09
CA GLY A 13 -7.45 9.43 -5.97
C GLY A 13 -6.59 9.08 -7.19
N TRP A 14 -6.10 7.86 -7.30
CA TRP A 14 -5.22 7.42 -8.39
C TRP A 14 -5.86 7.53 -9.77
N GLU A 15 -7.15 7.20 -9.89
CA GLU A 15 -7.90 7.31 -11.14
C GLU A 15 -7.94 8.76 -11.62
N PHE A 16 -8.24 9.69 -10.71
CA PHE A 16 -8.27 11.13 -11.02
C PHE A 16 -6.88 11.68 -11.39
N LEU A 17 -5.83 11.28 -10.68
CA LEU A 17 -4.46 11.70 -10.99
C LEU A 17 -4.03 11.21 -12.38
N SER A 18 -4.35 9.95 -12.71
CA SER A 18 -4.03 9.37 -14.02
C SER A 18 -4.73 10.10 -15.15
N VAL A 19 -6.04 10.34 -15.02
CA VAL A 19 -6.84 11.01 -16.05
C VAL A 19 -6.44 12.47 -16.22
N LEU A 20 -6.23 13.21 -15.13
CA LEU A 20 -5.80 14.60 -15.17
C LEU A 20 -4.38 14.71 -15.75
N GLY A 21 -3.48 13.79 -15.37
CA GLY A 21 -2.12 13.72 -15.92
C GLY A 21 -2.12 13.44 -17.42
N ALA A 22 -2.96 12.52 -17.92
CA ALA A 22 -3.12 12.26 -19.35
C ALA A 22 -3.67 13.48 -20.10
N ALA A 23 -4.50 14.30 -19.44
CA ALA A 23 -5.03 15.55 -20.01
C ALA A 23 -4.06 16.75 -19.86
N GLY A 24 -2.83 16.55 -19.36
CA GLY A 24 -1.85 17.62 -19.14
C GLY A 24 -2.25 18.60 -18.01
N ILE A 25 -3.15 18.21 -17.11
CA ILE A 25 -3.59 19.02 -15.98
C ILE A 25 -2.79 18.61 -14.74
N PRO A 26 -1.91 19.46 -14.20
CA PRO A 26 -1.20 19.15 -12.99
C PRO A 26 -2.17 19.01 -11.81
N ALA A 27 -2.09 17.89 -11.13
CA ALA A 27 -2.93 17.58 -9.97
C ALA A 27 -2.10 16.81 -8.93
N TYR A 28 -2.48 16.97 -7.66
CA TYR A 28 -1.91 16.17 -6.58
C TYR A 28 -3.01 15.73 -5.62
N ALA A 29 -2.83 14.56 -5.04
CA ALA A 29 -3.74 14.04 -4.02
C ALA A 29 -3.08 14.16 -2.65
N GLU A 30 -3.79 14.73 -1.69
CA GLU A 30 -3.40 14.67 -0.29
C GLU A 30 -3.68 13.26 0.24
N SER A 31 -2.83 12.30 -0.12
CA SER A 31 -2.97 10.91 0.28
C SER A 31 -2.82 10.76 1.80
N ARG A 32 -3.74 9.96 2.40
CA ARG A 32 -3.53 9.36 3.72
C ARG A 32 -2.95 7.94 3.61
N THR A 33 -2.80 7.41 2.40
CA THR A 33 -2.04 6.19 2.22
C THR A 33 -0.60 6.55 2.49
N GLY A 34 -0.13 6.06 3.58
CA GLY A 34 1.00 6.59 4.24
C GLY A 34 2.24 6.48 3.43
N TYR A 35 3.12 7.41 3.63
CA TYR A 35 4.48 7.40 3.17
C TYR A 35 5.12 6.00 3.26
N PHE A 36 4.89 5.29 4.36
CA PHE A 36 5.44 3.96 4.60
C PHE A 36 4.75 2.83 3.81
N THR A 37 3.60 3.06 3.18
CA THR A 37 2.91 2.10 2.31
C THR A 37 3.12 2.40 0.82
N ALA A 38 3.84 3.48 0.49
CA ALA A 38 4.30 3.73 -0.86
C ALA A 38 5.24 2.61 -1.30
N VAL A 39 4.98 2.01 -2.47
CA VAL A 39 5.66 0.79 -2.94
C VAL A 39 7.18 0.94 -2.95
N GLU A 40 7.69 2.11 -3.36
CA GLU A 40 9.12 2.41 -3.37
C GLU A 40 9.73 2.45 -1.96
N VAL A 41 9.00 2.99 -0.99
CA VAL A 41 9.44 3.06 0.41
C VAL A 41 9.33 1.68 1.07
N GLU A 42 8.22 0.99 0.85
CA GLU A 42 7.99 -0.37 1.38
C GLU A 42 9.06 -1.35 0.88
N THR A 43 9.40 -1.29 -0.42
CA THR A 43 10.47 -2.13 -0.99
C THR A 43 11.81 -1.86 -0.32
N MET A 44 12.17 -0.60 -0.07
CA MET A 44 13.40 -0.24 0.62
C MET A 44 13.40 -0.67 2.09
N LEU A 45 12.27 -0.50 2.79
CA LEU A 45 12.14 -0.97 4.17
C LEU A 45 12.22 -2.50 4.26
N ASN A 46 11.63 -3.23 3.31
CA ASN A 46 11.76 -4.68 3.22
C ASN A 46 13.22 -5.09 2.96
N MET A 47 13.95 -4.36 2.09
CA MET A 47 15.37 -4.61 1.86
C MET A 47 16.21 -4.39 3.13
N LEU A 48 15.97 -3.31 3.86
CA LEU A 48 16.62 -3.05 5.14
C LEU A 48 16.30 -4.14 6.18
N ALA A 49 15.04 -4.59 6.24
CA ALA A 49 14.62 -5.67 7.12
C ALA A 49 15.32 -7.00 6.80
N LEU A 50 15.57 -7.31 5.51
CA LEU A 50 16.33 -8.49 5.09
C LEU A 50 17.83 -8.39 5.41
N ILE A 51 18.40 -7.20 5.32
CA ILE A 51 19.79 -6.97 5.71
C ILE A 51 19.96 -7.25 7.20
N ASP A 52 19.01 -6.84 8.03
CA ASP A 52 19.02 -7.15 9.47
C ASP A 52 18.74 -8.64 9.71
N ASN A 53 17.60 -9.15 9.22
CA ASN A 53 17.20 -10.55 9.37
C ASN A 53 16.64 -11.13 8.06
N PRO A 54 17.38 -11.99 7.35
CA PRO A 54 16.97 -12.56 6.07
C PRO A 54 15.87 -13.63 6.18
N MET A 55 15.56 -14.13 7.37
CA MET A 55 14.55 -15.17 7.61
C MET A 55 13.11 -14.66 7.60
N GLN A 56 12.87 -13.48 7.07
CA GLN A 56 11.53 -12.87 6.98
C GLN A 56 10.90 -13.14 5.61
N ASP A 57 9.96 -14.06 5.53
CA ASP A 57 9.39 -14.55 4.28
C ASP A 57 8.70 -13.46 3.45
N ILE A 58 7.90 -12.60 4.10
CA ILE A 58 7.16 -11.54 3.40
C ILE A 58 8.11 -10.47 2.82
N PRO A 59 9.05 -9.91 3.57
CA PRO A 59 10.07 -9.01 3.03
C PRO A 59 10.89 -9.65 1.90
N LEU A 60 11.30 -10.93 2.05
CA LEU A 60 12.09 -11.64 1.06
C LEU A 60 11.34 -11.80 -0.26
N ALA A 61 10.10 -12.30 -0.21
CA ALA A 61 9.27 -12.44 -1.39
C ALA A 61 9.00 -11.08 -2.06
N GLY A 62 8.75 -10.03 -1.26
CA GLY A 62 8.53 -8.67 -1.75
C GLY A 62 9.74 -8.07 -2.46
N VAL A 63 10.93 -8.23 -1.93
CA VAL A 63 12.16 -7.71 -2.55
C VAL A 63 12.55 -8.53 -3.78
N LEU A 64 12.44 -9.87 -3.73
CA LEU A 64 12.71 -10.73 -4.88
C LEU A 64 11.78 -10.42 -6.07
N LYS A 65 10.51 -10.11 -5.80
CA LYS A 65 9.53 -9.68 -6.82
C LYS A 65 9.78 -8.27 -7.33
N SER A 66 10.43 -7.42 -6.55
CA SER A 66 10.77 -6.06 -6.94
C SER A 66 11.84 -6.01 -8.04
N PRO A 67 12.10 -4.85 -8.67
CA PRO A 67 13.20 -4.69 -9.61
C PRO A 67 14.58 -5.04 -9.06
N ILE A 68 14.75 -5.05 -7.74
CA ILE A 68 16.02 -5.44 -7.08
C ILE A 68 16.29 -6.93 -7.28
N GLY A 69 15.28 -7.79 -7.10
CA GLY A 69 15.40 -9.23 -7.31
C GLY A 69 15.02 -9.68 -8.72
N GLY A 70 14.16 -8.92 -9.42
CA GLY A 70 13.76 -9.17 -10.80
C GLY A 70 13.04 -10.50 -11.05
N MET A 71 12.43 -11.09 -10.01
CA MET A 71 11.72 -12.38 -10.11
C MET A 71 10.23 -12.19 -10.38
N LYS A 72 9.66 -13.15 -11.11
CA LYS A 72 8.22 -13.23 -11.39
C LYS A 72 7.53 -14.13 -10.35
N ASP A 73 6.21 -13.96 -10.17
CA ASP A 73 5.41 -14.78 -9.25
C ASP A 73 5.56 -16.29 -9.54
N ARG A 74 5.62 -16.65 -10.82
CA ARG A 74 5.83 -18.04 -11.25
C ARG A 74 7.20 -18.58 -10.81
N GLU A 75 8.25 -17.80 -10.92
CA GLU A 75 9.61 -18.19 -10.53
C GLU A 75 9.70 -18.42 -9.01
N LEU A 76 9.08 -17.53 -8.20
CA LEU A 76 8.98 -17.72 -6.76
C LEU A 76 8.18 -18.99 -6.39
N ALA A 77 7.11 -19.27 -7.12
CA ALA A 77 6.31 -20.48 -6.92
C ALA A 77 7.08 -21.77 -7.26
N ILE A 78 7.94 -21.73 -8.30
CA ILE A 78 8.81 -22.87 -8.66
C ILE A 78 9.79 -23.17 -7.54
N VAL A 79 10.45 -22.15 -6.97
CA VAL A 79 11.39 -22.32 -5.84
C VAL A 79 10.71 -22.99 -4.64
N MET A 80 9.50 -22.51 -4.27
CA MET A 80 8.73 -23.13 -3.18
C MET A 80 8.23 -24.52 -3.50
N ALA A 81 7.85 -24.79 -4.75
CA ALA A 81 7.38 -26.11 -5.17
C ALA A 81 8.52 -27.15 -5.19
N ASP A 82 9.71 -26.74 -5.62
CA ASP A 82 10.90 -27.58 -5.60
C ASP A 82 11.27 -27.97 -4.16
N PHE A 83 11.31 -26.99 -3.27
CA PHE A 83 11.57 -27.21 -1.84
C PHE A 83 10.55 -28.16 -1.19
N LYS A 84 9.24 -27.97 -1.46
CA LYS A 84 8.18 -28.82 -0.88
C LYS A 84 8.16 -30.25 -1.41
N ARG A 85 8.66 -30.48 -2.61
CA ARG A 85 8.73 -31.81 -3.25
C ARG A 85 9.96 -32.62 -2.82
N ASP A 86 10.96 -31.97 -2.26
CA ASP A 86 12.19 -32.66 -1.85
C ASP A 86 11.96 -33.40 -0.51
N PRO A 87 12.10 -34.74 -0.47
CA PRO A 87 11.95 -35.49 0.75
C PRO A 87 13.09 -35.26 1.75
N ASP A 88 14.26 -34.86 1.26
CA ASP A 88 15.45 -34.57 2.07
C ASP A 88 15.51 -33.11 2.56
N ARG A 89 14.44 -32.34 2.30
CA ARG A 89 14.32 -30.99 2.89
C ARG A 89 14.41 -31.11 4.40
N GLY A 90 15.25 -30.28 5.02
CA GLY A 90 15.29 -30.14 6.47
C GLY A 90 13.96 -29.65 7.07
N GLU A 91 13.95 -29.37 8.36
CA GLU A 91 12.79 -28.73 9.01
C GLU A 91 12.36 -27.48 8.24
N ASP A 92 11.06 -27.20 8.24
CA ASP A 92 10.47 -26.09 7.49
C ASP A 92 11.02 -24.73 8.01
N ILE A 93 12.04 -24.21 7.34
CA ILE A 93 12.72 -22.95 7.67
C ILE A 93 12.20 -21.79 6.82
N GLY A 94 11.00 -21.87 6.28
CA GLY A 94 10.33 -20.84 5.51
C GLY A 94 10.91 -20.61 4.11
N PHE A 95 10.58 -19.47 3.52
CA PHE A 95 10.95 -19.15 2.15
C PHE A 95 12.47 -18.94 1.97
N TYR A 96 13.14 -18.39 2.97
CA TYR A 96 14.60 -18.24 2.94
C TYR A 96 15.32 -19.59 2.86
N GLY A 97 14.81 -20.58 3.58
CA GLY A 97 15.32 -21.95 3.48
C GLY A 97 15.09 -22.56 2.11
N ALA A 98 13.92 -22.31 1.50
CA ALA A 98 13.64 -22.76 0.15
C ALA A 98 14.59 -22.13 -0.89
N VAL A 99 14.93 -20.85 -0.76
CA VAL A 99 15.91 -20.18 -1.62
C VAL A 99 17.30 -20.82 -1.48
N LYS A 100 17.77 -21.05 -0.26
CA LYS A 100 19.07 -21.71 -0.03
C LYS A 100 19.11 -23.12 -0.60
N HIS A 101 18.08 -23.91 -0.31
CA HIS A 101 17.95 -25.27 -0.83
C HIS A 101 18.00 -25.30 -2.37
N TYR A 102 17.26 -24.37 -3.01
CA TYR A 102 17.28 -24.27 -4.46
C TYR A 102 18.67 -23.97 -5.01
N LEU A 103 19.39 -23.03 -4.37
CA LEU A 103 20.77 -22.69 -4.77
C LEU A 103 21.75 -23.83 -4.56
N GLU A 104 21.65 -24.57 -3.45
CA GLU A 104 22.52 -25.73 -3.18
C GLU A 104 22.29 -26.89 -4.14
N LYS A 105 21.02 -27.13 -4.51
CA LYS A 105 20.63 -28.21 -5.42
C LYS A 105 21.08 -27.94 -6.85
N HIS A 106 20.82 -26.73 -7.35
CA HIS A 106 21.10 -26.36 -8.74
C HIS A 106 22.54 -25.84 -8.92
N GLY A 107 23.21 -25.37 -7.87
CA GLY A 107 24.63 -24.93 -7.94
C GLY A 107 25.60 -26.06 -8.20
N LYS A 108 25.31 -27.29 -7.77
CA LYS A 108 26.16 -28.47 -8.05
C LYS A 108 26.09 -28.93 -9.52
N HIS A 109 25.06 -28.52 -10.25
CA HIS A 109 24.90 -28.86 -11.66
C HIS A 109 25.73 -27.97 -12.61
N ASP A 110 26.05 -26.75 -12.19
CA ASP A 110 26.77 -25.77 -13.03
C ASP A 110 28.26 -26.13 -13.21
N GLU A 111 28.89 -26.79 -12.22
CA GLU A 111 30.30 -27.23 -12.34
C GLU A 111 30.48 -28.39 -13.34
N THR A 112 29.47 -29.18 -13.59
CA THR A 112 29.52 -30.36 -14.47
C THR A 112 29.08 -30.09 -15.91
N MET A 113 28.31 -29.01 -16.17
CA MET A 113 27.70 -28.70 -17.46
C MET A 113 28.35 -27.52 -18.21
N ALA A 114 29.47 -26.99 -17.75
CA ALA A 114 30.16 -25.85 -18.37
C ALA A 114 30.70 -26.14 -19.81
N SER A 115 30.53 -27.37 -20.31
CA SER A 115 31.06 -27.82 -21.61
C SER A 115 30.08 -27.99 -22.74
N VAL A 116 28.75 -27.84 -22.51
CA VAL A 116 27.75 -27.99 -23.59
C VAL A 116 26.71 -26.87 -23.51
N ARG A 117 27.06 -25.69 -23.98
CA ARG A 117 26.08 -24.60 -24.20
C ARG A 117 25.45 -24.70 -25.58
N THR A 118 24.25 -25.22 -25.64
CA THR A 118 23.30 -25.00 -26.74
C THR A 118 22.33 -23.88 -26.31
N GLY A 119 22.49 -22.80 -26.92
CA GLY A 119 21.80 -21.54 -27.19
C GLY A 119 20.59 -21.00 -26.44
N GLU A 120 19.92 -21.71 -25.55
CA GLU A 120 18.78 -21.16 -24.76
C GLU A 120 18.98 -21.50 -23.29
N GLU A 121 19.04 -20.44 -22.43
CA GLU A 121 19.06 -20.62 -20.97
C GLU A 121 17.77 -21.29 -20.52
N SER A 122 17.88 -22.35 -19.70
CA SER A 122 16.72 -22.98 -19.09
C SER A 122 16.05 -22.03 -18.08
N GLU A 123 14.74 -22.24 -17.83
CA GLU A 123 14.02 -21.46 -16.80
C GLU A 123 14.68 -21.62 -15.42
N GLU A 124 15.21 -22.81 -15.13
CA GLU A 124 15.89 -23.14 -13.88
C GLU A 124 17.23 -22.40 -13.74
N GLU A 125 18.03 -22.31 -14.79
CA GLU A 125 19.29 -21.53 -14.80
C GLU A 125 19.03 -20.04 -14.62
N THR A 126 17.96 -19.52 -15.24
CA THR A 126 17.58 -18.11 -15.09
C THR A 126 17.18 -17.82 -13.64
N ILE A 127 16.40 -18.69 -12.99
CA ILE A 127 15.99 -18.57 -11.58
C ILE A 127 17.24 -18.66 -10.68
N PHE A 128 18.08 -19.66 -10.89
CA PHE A 128 19.31 -19.84 -10.13
C PHE A 128 20.19 -18.58 -10.17
N ARG A 129 20.48 -18.05 -11.35
CA ARG A 129 21.31 -16.85 -11.53
C ARG A 129 20.73 -15.62 -10.82
N LYS A 130 19.41 -15.40 -10.93
CA LYS A 130 18.74 -14.29 -10.24
C LYS A 130 18.86 -14.42 -8.73
N LEU A 131 18.59 -15.61 -8.19
CA LEU A 131 18.70 -15.88 -6.76
C LEU A 131 20.14 -15.75 -6.27
N GLN A 132 21.11 -16.30 -6.98
CA GLN A 132 22.51 -16.19 -6.63
C GLN A 132 22.97 -14.74 -6.59
N THR A 133 22.68 -13.97 -7.65
CA THR A 133 23.00 -12.54 -7.72
C THR A 133 22.37 -11.76 -6.56
N PHE A 134 21.12 -12.05 -6.23
CA PHE A 134 20.44 -11.40 -5.11
C PHE A 134 21.05 -11.78 -3.75
N MET A 135 21.37 -13.04 -3.54
CA MET A 135 21.95 -13.51 -2.27
C MET A 135 23.37 -12.96 -2.06
N ASP A 136 24.15 -12.84 -3.12
CA ASP A 136 25.48 -12.22 -3.07
C ASP A 136 25.38 -10.74 -2.72
N LEU A 137 24.43 -10.04 -3.34
CA LEU A 137 24.15 -8.63 -3.04
C LEU A 137 23.66 -8.44 -1.59
N LEU A 138 22.77 -9.30 -1.13
CA LEU A 138 22.31 -9.30 0.26
C LEU A 138 23.45 -9.54 1.24
N ALA A 139 24.35 -10.49 0.94
CA ALA A 139 25.52 -10.77 1.77
C ALA A 139 26.50 -9.58 1.79
N GLU A 140 26.67 -8.85 0.68
CA GLU A 140 27.46 -7.62 0.61
C GLU A 140 26.86 -6.56 1.56
N PHE A 141 25.57 -6.24 1.43
CA PHE A 141 24.93 -5.23 2.27
C PHE A 141 24.88 -5.61 3.75
N ARG A 142 24.75 -6.88 4.08
CA ARG A 142 24.83 -7.37 5.46
C ARG A 142 26.21 -7.12 6.08
N ARG A 143 27.27 -7.28 5.32
CA ARG A 143 28.63 -6.95 5.77
C ARG A 143 28.82 -5.44 5.93
N GLU A 144 28.32 -4.67 4.96
CA GLU A 144 28.40 -3.20 5.00
C GLU A 144 27.57 -2.60 6.15
N SER A 145 26.44 -3.20 6.52
CA SER A 145 25.58 -2.72 7.61
C SER A 145 26.23 -2.76 8.99
N LEU A 146 27.31 -3.51 9.15
CA LEU A 146 28.06 -3.59 10.42
C LEU A 146 28.86 -2.32 10.73
N TYR A 147 29.18 -1.52 9.71
CA TYR A 147 30.02 -0.33 9.87
C TYR A 147 29.49 0.94 9.19
N LEU A 148 28.52 0.80 8.28
CA LEU A 148 27.90 1.97 7.63
C LEU A 148 26.70 2.49 8.42
N PRO A 149 26.55 3.82 8.54
CA PRO A 149 25.29 4.42 8.97
C PRO A 149 24.14 4.05 8.03
N VAL A 150 22.92 4.00 8.54
CA VAL A 150 21.73 3.57 7.78
C VAL A 150 21.49 4.44 6.54
N SER A 151 21.67 5.77 6.65
CA SER A 151 21.55 6.70 5.52
C SER A 151 22.54 6.37 4.40
N ARG A 152 23.79 6.04 4.74
CA ARG A 152 24.82 5.62 3.79
C ARG A 152 24.52 4.25 3.19
N LEU A 153 24.02 3.32 4.01
CA LEU A 153 23.60 2.00 3.54
C LEU A 153 22.49 2.11 2.50
N ILE A 154 21.48 2.97 2.73
CA ILE A 154 20.42 3.22 1.75
C ILE A 154 21.03 3.78 0.44
N GLY A 155 21.96 4.73 0.52
CA GLY A 155 22.67 5.24 -0.65
C GLY A 155 23.41 4.14 -1.42
N ARG A 156 24.11 3.24 -0.72
CA ARG A 156 24.80 2.08 -1.33
C ARG A 156 23.83 1.14 -2.04
N ILE A 157 22.64 0.90 -1.43
CA ILE A 157 21.61 0.10 -2.09
C ILE A 157 21.16 0.77 -3.40
N PHE A 158 20.95 2.09 -3.43
CA PHE A 158 20.62 2.80 -4.66
C PHE A 158 21.71 2.70 -5.71
N ASP A 159 22.98 2.90 -5.33
CA ASP A 159 24.12 2.84 -6.24
C ASP A 159 24.27 1.47 -6.89
N ARG A 160 24.09 0.39 -6.11
CA ARG A 160 24.27 -0.99 -6.56
C ARG A 160 23.09 -1.54 -7.35
N THR A 161 21.87 -1.12 -7.00
CA THR A 161 20.64 -1.67 -7.60
C THR A 161 20.04 -0.75 -8.67
N GLY A 162 20.36 0.54 -8.67
CA GLY A 162 19.71 1.54 -9.52
C GLY A 162 18.23 1.77 -9.20
N TYR A 163 17.78 1.36 -8.00
CA TYR A 163 16.38 1.38 -7.62
C TYR A 163 15.78 2.80 -7.59
N ASP A 164 16.55 3.80 -7.20
CA ASP A 164 16.18 5.22 -7.24
C ASP A 164 15.87 5.70 -8.66
N LYS A 165 16.69 5.29 -9.64
CA LYS A 165 16.52 5.61 -11.07
C LYS A 165 15.30 4.89 -11.65
N TYR A 166 15.11 3.62 -11.26
CA TYR A 166 13.92 2.88 -11.63
C TYR A 166 12.65 3.55 -11.10
N ALA A 167 12.62 3.93 -9.82
CA ALA A 167 11.50 4.64 -9.21
C ALA A 167 11.21 5.97 -9.92
N ALA A 168 12.24 6.68 -10.35
CA ALA A 168 12.13 7.92 -11.13
C ALA A 168 11.48 7.72 -12.51
N ALA A 169 11.72 6.57 -13.14
CA ALA A 169 11.19 6.26 -14.47
C ALA A 169 9.71 5.77 -14.43
N MET A 170 9.20 5.43 -13.24
CA MET A 170 7.81 4.99 -13.06
C MET A 170 6.81 6.17 -13.11
N PRO A 171 5.50 5.89 -13.33
CA PRO A 171 4.45 6.89 -13.17
C PRO A 171 4.57 7.60 -11.81
N ALA A 172 4.42 8.91 -11.77
CA ALA A 172 4.68 9.77 -10.61
C ALA A 172 6.15 9.73 -10.11
N GLY A 173 7.11 9.52 -10.99
CA GLY A 173 8.53 9.32 -10.65
C GLY A 173 9.14 10.40 -9.77
N LYS A 174 8.78 11.69 -9.97
CA LYS A 174 9.24 12.79 -9.11
C LYS A 174 8.79 12.63 -7.65
N THR A 175 7.54 12.19 -7.44
CA THR A 175 7.02 11.91 -6.08
C THR A 175 7.73 10.73 -5.47
N ARG A 176 7.94 9.65 -6.24
CA ARG A 176 8.67 8.47 -5.77
C ARG A 176 10.11 8.78 -5.39
N GLN A 177 10.82 9.57 -6.19
CA GLN A 177 12.16 10.04 -5.82
C GLN A 177 12.14 10.89 -4.54
N ALA A 178 11.15 11.78 -4.40
CA ALA A 178 11.01 12.57 -3.19
C ALA A 178 10.73 11.70 -1.96
N ASN A 179 9.94 10.64 -2.10
CA ASN A 179 9.70 9.65 -1.04
C ASN A 179 10.99 8.93 -0.63
N LEU A 180 11.79 8.48 -1.61
CA LEU A 180 13.08 7.83 -1.33
C LEU A 180 14.07 8.81 -0.68
N ALA A 181 14.13 10.07 -1.15
CA ALA A 181 14.96 11.10 -0.53
C ALA A 181 14.53 11.39 0.92
N MET A 182 13.21 11.41 1.19
CA MET A 182 12.68 11.56 2.54
C MET A 182 13.04 10.36 3.44
N LEU A 183 13.17 9.14 2.89
CA LEU A 183 13.65 7.98 3.66
C LEU A 183 15.09 8.16 4.12
N VAL A 184 15.96 8.66 3.22
CA VAL A 184 17.36 8.99 3.55
C VAL A 184 17.41 10.06 4.63
N GLN A 185 16.62 11.14 4.47
CA GLN A 185 16.54 12.23 5.47
C GLN A 185 16.11 11.72 6.85
N LYS A 186 15.12 10.81 6.89
CA LYS A 186 14.68 10.20 8.16
C LYS A 186 15.76 9.32 8.79
N ALA A 187 16.56 8.63 7.99
CA ALA A 187 17.70 7.89 8.50
C ALA A 187 18.78 8.83 9.06
N GLU A 188 19.09 9.92 8.36
CA GLU A 188 20.02 10.95 8.86
C GLU A 188 19.53 11.62 10.16
N ASP A 189 18.23 11.91 10.26
CA ASP A 189 17.65 12.51 11.47
C ASP A 189 17.66 11.52 12.63
N TYR A 190 17.42 10.23 12.35
CA TYR A 190 17.54 9.17 13.34
C TYR A 190 18.99 9.03 13.86
N GLU A 191 19.99 9.09 12.98
CA GLU A 191 21.42 9.00 13.32
C GLU A 191 21.92 10.14 14.22
N LYS A 192 21.22 11.29 14.23
CA LYS A 192 21.50 12.40 15.16
C LYS A 192 21.04 12.09 16.60
N THR A 193 20.21 11.05 16.78
CA THR A 193 19.78 10.64 18.12
C THR A 193 20.81 9.74 18.79
N SER A 194 20.59 9.40 20.06
CA SER A 194 21.49 8.49 20.82
C SER A 194 21.37 7.03 20.38
N TYR A 195 20.41 6.69 19.53
CA TYR A 195 20.21 5.34 19.01
C TYR A 195 20.93 5.18 17.68
N GLN A 196 21.70 4.11 17.55
CA GLN A 196 22.48 3.81 16.34
C GLN A 196 22.26 2.35 15.94
N GLY A 197 22.28 2.08 14.63
CA GLY A 197 22.19 0.75 14.08
C GLY A 197 20.91 0.48 13.29
N LEU A 198 21.03 -0.48 12.36
CA LEU A 198 19.95 -0.84 11.42
C LEU A 198 18.74 -1.43 12.15
N PHE A 199 18.97 -2.34 13.10
CA PHE A 199 17.90 -2.98 13.88
C PHE A 199 17.02 -1.96 14.61
N ASP A 200 17.64 -1.01 15.33
CA ASP A 200 16.89 0.01 16.06
C ASP A 200 16.17 0.99 15.14
N PHE A 201 16.77 1.30 13.97
CA PHE A 201 16.09 2.09 12.94
C PHE A 201 14.83 1.40 12.41
N ILE A 202 14.89 0.10 12.11
CA ILE A 202 13.73 -0.67 11.66
C ILE A 202 12.63 -0.63 12.73
N ARG A 203 12.96 -0.87 13.99
CA ARG A 203 12.00 -0.78 15.10
C ARG A 203 11.41 0.63 15.28
N TYR A 204 12.22 1.66 15.07
CA TYR A 204 11.75 3.05 15.06
C TYR A 204 10.71 3.27 13.96
N ILE A 205 10.97 2.82 12.73
CA ILE A 205 10.01 2.90 11.62
C ILE A 205 8.73 2.11 11.91
N GLU A 206 8.82 0.91 12.49
CA GLU A 206 7.67 0.10 12.88
C GLU A 206 6.79 0.81 13.92
N LYS A 207 7.41 1.45 14.91
CA LYS A 207 6.68 2.29 15.87
C LYS A 207 5.98 3.45 15.19
N LEU A 208 6.64 4.15 14.27
CA LEU A 208 6.01 5.23 13.51
C LEU A 208 4.80 4.75 12.72
N LYS A 209 4.91 3.58 12.05
CA LYS A 209 3.79 2.93 11.36
C LYS A 209 2.62 2.62 12.30
N LYS A 210 2.92 2.05 13.47
CA LYS A 210 1.91 1.63 14.46
C LYS A 210 1.15 2.79 15.08
N TYR A 211 1.83 3.90 15.36
CA TYR A 211 1.21 5.09 15.95
C TYR A 211 0.53 6.01 14.95
N ASN A 212 0.35 5.58 13.69
CA ASN A 212 -0.24 6.38 12.63
C ASN A 212 0.42 7.77 12.46
N THR A 213 1.67 7.90 12.87
CA THR A 213 2.46 9.10 12.62
C THR A 213 2.91 9.03 11.17
N ASP A 214 1.93 9.00 10.27
CA ASP A 214 2.18 8.86 8.86
C ASP A 214 2.45 10.25 8.29
N PHE A 215 3.64 10.41 7.81
CA PHE A 215 4.12 11.66 7.22
C PHE A 215 3.64 11.76 5.80
N GLY A 216 2.48 11.76 5.36
CA GLY A 216 2.05 11.86 3.97
C GLY A 216 3.16 11.73 2.91
N GLU A 217 2.87 11.29 1.73
CA GLU A 217 3.88 11.24 0.65
C GLU A 217 4.57 12.59 0.49
N ALA A 218 5.88 12.60 0.20
CA ALA A 218 6.65 13.80 -0.04
C ALA A 218 6.09 14.56 -1.25
N SER A 219 5.13 15.41 -1.00
CA SER A 219 4.56 16.30 -2.01
C SER A 219 5.51 17.46 -2.19
N ARG A 220 6.27 17.46 -3.28
CA ARG A 220 7.07 18.64 -3.72
C ARG A 220 6.21 19.77 -4.29
N SER A 221 4.92 19.53 -4.49
CA SER A 221 3.99 20.60 -4.84
C SER A 221 3.82 21.46 -3.60
N GLY A 222 4.65 22.47 -3.46
CA GLY A 222 4.48 23.50 -2.45
C GLY A 222 3.08 24.11 -2.56
N GLU A 223 2.59 24.75 -1.49
CA GLU A 223 1.29 25.44 -1.47
C GLU A 223 1.13 26.49 -2.60
N HIS A 224 2.17 26.72 -3.39
CA HIS A 224 2.23 27.70 -4.48
C HIS A 224 2.17 27.10 -5.89
N ASP A 225 2.16 25.77 -6.06
CA ASP A 225 2.06 25.17 -7.38
C ASP A 225 0.64 25.30 -7.96
N ASP A 226 0.54 25.73 -9.22
CA ASP A 226 -0.72 25.88 -9.94
C ASP A 226 -1.28 24.50 -10.37
N ALA A 227 -1.65 23.69 -9.38
CA ALA A 227 -2.16 22.32 -9.54
C ALA A 227 -3.55 22.15 -8.92
N VAL A 228 -4.33 21.21 -9.46
CA VAL A 228 -5.62 20.81 -8.90
C VAL A 228 -5.37 19.95 -7.66
N ARG A 229 -6.04 20.29 -6.56
CA ARG A 229 -5.93 19.58 -5.29
C ARG A 229 -7.00 18.48 -5.19
N ILE A 230 -6.61 17.26 -4.83
CA ILE A 230 -7.53 16.15 -4.58
C ILE A 230 -7.42 15.78 -3.10
N MET A 231 -8.54 15.81 -2.38
CA MET A 231 -8.53 15.50 -0.94
C MET A 231 -9.83 14.84 -0.47
N SER A 232 -9.82 14.27 0.73
CA SER A 232 -11.05 13.78 1.34
C SER A 232 -11.88 14.90 1.93
N ILE A 233 -13.22 14.72 1.96
CA ILE A 233 -14.14 15.68 2.59
C ILE A 233 -13.72 15.97 4.03
N HIS A 234 -13.24 14.97 4.79
CA HIS A 234 -12.81 15.16 6.17
C HIS A 234 -11.63 16.13 6.30
N LYS A 235 -10.67 16.04 5.38
CA LYS A 235 -9.50 16.94 5.37
C LYS A 235 -9.87 18.38 4.96
N SER A 236 -10.95 18.55 4.21
CA SER A 236 -11.42 19.88 3.79
C SER A 236 -12.15 20.64 4.91
N LYS A 237 -12.39 20.01 6.06
CA LYS A 237 -13.08 20.67 7.18
C LYS A 237 -12.25 21.90 7.66
N GLY A 238 -12.88 23.07 7.67
CA GLY A 238 -12.23 24.33 8.01
C GLY A 238 -11.53 25.06 6.85
N LEU A 239 -11.44 24.44 5.68
CA LEU A 239 -10.89 25.05 4.47
C LEU A 239 -12.03 25.49 3.54
N GLU A 240 -11.75 26.46 2.66
CA GLU A 240 -12.67 26.92 1.62
C GLU A 240 -11.94 27.12 0.31
N PHE A 241 -12.61 26.85 -0.81
CA PHE A 241 -12.02 26.88 -2.14
C PHE A 241 -12.93 27.60 -3.13
N PRO A 242 -12.39 28.38 -4.08
CA PRO A 242 -13.20 29.03 -5.10
C PRO A 242 -14.05 28.05 -5.90
N VAL A 243 -13.46 26.96 -6.38
CA VAL A 243 -14.14 25.94 -7.19
C VAL A 243 -13.98 24.56 -6.55
N VAL A 244 -15.10 23.90 -6.27
CA VAL A 244 -15.16 22.58 -5.66
C VAL A 244 -15.84 21.58 -6.59
N PHE A 245 -15.15 20.50 -6.92
CA PHE A 245 -15.73 19.32 -7.53
C PHE A 245 -16.00 18.29 -6.43
N LEU A 246 -17.26 18.01 -6.16
CA LEU A 246 -17.66 16.91 -5.29
C LEU A 246 -17.87 15.67 -6.16
N ALA A 247 -16.92 14.72 -6.09
CA ALA A 247 -16.89 13.58 -6.99
C ALA A 247 -17.22 12.26 -6.28
N GLY A 248 -17.68 11.29 -7.07
CA GLY A 248 -18.02 9.96 -6.56
C GLY A 248 -19.32 9.86 -5.78
N CYS A 249 -20.26 10.81 -5.98
CA CYS A 249 -21.56 10.84 -5.30
C CYS A 249 -22.50 9.68 -5.67
N GLY A 250 -22.16 8.86 -6.68
CA GLY A 250 -22.91 7.64 -7.03
C GLY A 250 -22.62 6.43 -6.13
N LYS A 251 -21.62 6.50 -5.25
CA LYS A 251 -21.29 5.41 -4.32
C LYS A 251 -22.36 5.30 -3.22
N LYS A 252 -22.79 4.06 -2.95
CA LYS A 252 -23.73 3.78 -1.84
C LYS A 252 -23.07 4.03 -0.50
N PHE A 253 -23.84 4.51 0.45
CA PHE A 253 -23.38 4.64 1.84
C PHE A 253 -23.02 3.28 2.45
N ASN A 254 -21.97 3.25 3.27
CA ASN A 254 -21.55 2.04 3.96
C ASN A 254 -22.61 1.64 5.01
N ARG A 255 -23.02 0.36 4.99
CA ARG A 255 -23.98 -0.22 5.95
C ARG A 255 -23.40 -1.45 6.65
N GLN A 256 -22.09 -1.62 6.65
CA GLN A 256 -21.43 -2.81 7.21
C GLN A 256 -21.56 -2.86 8.73
N ASP A 257 -21.51 -1.72 9.41
CA ASP A 257 -21.57 -1.63 10.88
C ASP A 257 -22.87 -2.22 11.43
N ALA A 258 -24.00 -1.97 10.75
CA ALA A 258 -25.31 -2.52 11.12
C ALA A 258 -25.46 -4.03 10.86
N ARG A 259 -24.50 -4.68 10.18
CA ARG A 259 -24.52 -6.11 9.83
C ARG A 259 -23.60 -6.97 10.70
N GLY A 260 -22.96 -6.40 11.71
CA GLY A 260 -22.11 -7.09 12.64
C GLY A 260 -22.78 -8.30 13.31
N ARG A 261 -22.02 -9.33 13.68
CA ARG A 261 -22.54 -10.47 14.45
C ARG A 261 -23.05 -10.03 15.82
N ILE A 262 -22.35 -9.09 16.42
CA ILE A 262 -22.68 -8.45 17.69
C ILE A 262 -22.78 -6.95 17.40
N LEU A 263 -23.83 -6.32 17.86
CA LEU A 263 -24.03 -4.88 17.82
C LEU A 263 -23.95 -4.34 19.26
N ILE A 264 -23.27 -3.21 19.41
CA ILE A 264 -23.08 -2.54 20.68
C ILE A 264 -23.62 -1.12 20.55
N ASP A 265 -24.41 -0.71 21.51
CA ASP A 265 -24.99 0.63 21.61
C ASP A 265 -24.82 1.13 23.06
N GLU A 266 -24.48 2.42 23.22
CA GLU A 266 -24.17 2.99 24.52
C GLU A 266 -25.38 2.98 25.47
N GLU A 267 -26.59 3.16 24.97
CA GLU A 267 -27.82 3.21 25.76
C GLU A 267 -28.51 1.84 25.86
N LEU A 268 -28.58 1.12 24.73
CA LEU A 268 -29.31 -0.15 24.66
C LEU A 268 -28.41 -1.37 24.94
N GLY A 269 -27.09 -1.17 25.09
CA GLY A 269 -26.14 -2.23 25.38
C GLY A 269 -25.89 -3.17 24.22
N ILE A 270 -25.67 -4.45 24.49
CA ILE A 270 -25.20 -5.45 23.49
C ILE A 270 -26.38 -6.25 22.95
N ALA A 271 -26.36 -6.51 21.63
CA ALA A 271 -27.28 -7.42 20.95
C ALA A 271 -26.55 -8.39 19.99
N ALA A 272 -26.97 -9.64 19.99
CA ALA A 272 -26.43 -10.70 19.15
C ALA A 272 -27.56 -11.49 18.50
N ASP A 273 -27.18 -12.36 17.54
CA ASP A 273 -28.12 -13.31 16.96
C ASP A 273 -28.46 -14.43 17.97
N PHE A 274 -29.70 -14.90 17.93
CA PHE A 274 -30.07 -16.16 18.57
C PHE A 274 -29.48 -17.32 17.78
N LEU A 275 -28.83 -18.26 18.47
CA LEU A 275 -28.25 -19.45 17.90
C LEU A 275 -28.87 -20.67 18.59
N ASP A 276 -29.50 -21.56 17.82
CA ASP A 276 -29.90 -22.88 18.29
C ASP A 276 -28.88 -23.91 17.73
N PRO A 277 -27.97 -24.40 18.59
CA PRO A 277 -26.94 -25.36 18.14
C PRO A 277 -27.49 -26.73 17.78
N VAL A 278 -28.66 -27.11 18.30
CA VAL A 278 -29.29 -28.40 18.04
C VAL A 278 -29.96 -28.40 16.68
N LYS A 279 -30.76 -27.37 16.41
CA LYS A 279 -31.46 -27.20 15.13
C LYS A 279 -30.59 -26.51 14.07
N LYS A 280 -29.40 -26.09 14.40
CA LYS A 280 -28.48 -25.32 13.53
C LYS A 280 -29.14 -24.08 12.91
N VAL A 281 -30.03 -23.44 13.65
CA VAL A 281 -30.79 -22.24 13.21
C VAL A 281 -30.14 -21.00 13.82
N LYS A 282 -30.03 -19.97 13.00
CA LYS A 282 -29.60 -18.62 13.38
C LYS A 282 -30.66 -17.63 13.02
N ALA A 283 -31.08 -16.79 13.97
CA ALA A 283 -32.07 -15.73 13.74
C ALA A 283 -31.65 -14.43 14.46
N PRO A 284 -31.87 -13.25 13.86
CA PRO A 284 -31.62 -12.01 14.55
C PRO A 284 -32.63 -11.82 15.70
N THR A 285 -32.15 -11.43 16.86
CA THR A 285 -33.03 -11.07 17.98
C THR A 285 -33.75 -9.75 17.71
N LEU A 286 -34.90 -9.52 18.35
CA LEU A 286 -35.63 -8.24 18.24
C LEU A 286 -34.71 -7.06 18.61
N LYS A 287 -33.95 -7.19 19.68
CA LYS A 287 -32.99 -6.18 20.13
C LYS A 287 -31.96 -5.89 19.05
N LYS A 288 -31.41 -6.92 18.37
CA LYS A 288 -30.45 -6.73 17.27
C LYS A 288 -31.07 -5.99 16.08
N ASN A 289 -32.32 -6.29 15.73
CA ASN A 289 -33.01 -5.58 14.64
C ASN A 289 -33.23 -4.08 14.99
N VAL A 290 -33.56 -3.78 16.24
CA VAL A 290 -33.72 -2.39 16.71
C VAL A 290 -32.36 -1.65 16.66
N LEU A 291 -31.29 -2.25 17.17
CA LEU A 291 -29.96 -1.65 17.12
C LEU A 291 -29.45 -1.47 15.69
N ALA A 292 -29.66 -2.46 14.82
CA ALA A 292 -29.29 -2.36 13.40
C ALA A 292 -30.01 -1.21 12.69
N ARG A 293 -31.30 -1.01 12.98
CA ARG A 293 -32.08 0.10 12.43
C ARG A 293 -31.58 1.46 12.95
N ARG A 294 -31.30 1.57 14.27
CA ARG A 294 -30.76 2.77 14.89
C ARG A 294 -29.39 3.11 14.28
N SER A 295 -28.46 2.17 14.24
CA SER A 295 -27.13 2.34 13.64
C SER A 295 -27.22 2.78 12.16
N ASN A 296 -28.12 2.21 11.37
CA ASN A 296 -28.33 2.65 9.99
C ASN A 296 -28.82 4.10 9.89
N LEU A 297 -29.70 4.55 10.79
CA LEU A 297 -30.19 5.94 10.83
C LEU A 297 -29.09 6.92 11.25
N GLU A 298 -28.31 6.55 12.25
CA GLU A 298 -27.17 7.34 12.75
C GLU A 298 -26.10 7.48 11.65
N ASN A 299 -25.72 6.37 10.99
CA ASN A 299 -24.80 6.38 9.86
C ASN A 299 -25.29 7.24 8.69
N MET A 300 -26.61 7.19 8.39
CA MET A 300 -27.19 8.05 7.35
C MET A 300 -27.11 9.54 7.76
N GLY A 301 -27.40 9.86 9.01
CA GLY A 301 -27.28 11.22 9.54
C GLY A 301 -25.84 11.74 9.44
N GLU A 302 -24.85 10.88 9.75
CA GLU A 302 -23.44 11.24 9.65
C GLU A 302 -23.02 11.47 8.19
N GLU A 303 -23.44 10.62 7.25
CA GLU A 303 -23.14 10.81 5.83
C GLU A 303 -23.77 12.09 5.27
N LEU A 304 -24.95 12.47 5.73
CA LEU A 304 -25.59 13.74 5.38
C LEU A 304 -24.82 14.94 5.94
N ARG A 305 -24.30 14.85 7.18
CA ARG A 305 -23.43 15.90 7.74
C ARG A 305 -22.15 16.06 6.94
N ILE A 306 -21.54 14.95 6.52
CA ILE A 306 -20.32 14.95 5.69
C ILE A 306 -20.62 15.58 4.32
N LEU A 307 -21.74 15.24 3.71
CA LEU A 307 -22.19 15.85 2.46
C LEU A 307 -22.41 17.36 2.61
N TYR A 308 -23.06 17.79 3.68
CA TYR A 308 -23.25 19.20 4.00
C TYR A 308 -21.90 19.93 4.12
N VAL A 309 -20.94 19.34 4.86
CA VAL A 309 -19.60 19.91 4.96
C VAL A 309 -18.94 20.05 3.59
N ALA A 310 -19.05 19.04 2.72
CA ALA A 310 -18.47 19.09 1.39
C ALA A 310 -19.09 20.23 0.53
N MET A 311 -20.42 20.37 0.57
CA MET A 311 -21.14 21.38 -0.20
C MET A 311 -20.83 22.82 0.26
N THR A 312 -20.54 23.00 1.54
CA THR A 312 -20.20 24.31 2.12
C THR A 312 -18.73 24.70 1.93
N ARG A 313 -17.91 23.91 1.26
CA ARG A 313 -16.50 24.27 0.97
C ARG A 313 -16.33 25.18 -0.24
N ALA A 314 -17.33 25.26 -1.12
CA ALA A 314 -17.29 26.08 -2.32
C ALA A 314 -17.61 27.53 -1.99
N LYS A 315 -16.71 28.46 -2.39
CA LYS A 315 -16.95 29.92 -2.32
C LYS A 315 -17.75 30.43 -3.50
N GLU A 316 -17.40 29.96 -4.72
CA GLU A 316 -17.96 30.50 -5.96
C GLU A 316 -18.72 29.45 -6.74
N LYS A 317 -18.14 28.24 -6.92
CA LYS A 317 -18.73 27.22 -7.77
C LYS A 317 -18.62 25.83 -7.17
N LEU A 318 -19.78 25.15 -7.06
CA LEU A 318 -19.87 23.74 -6.68
C LEU A 318 -20.30 22.92 -7.90
N ILE A 319 -19.54 21.87 -8.20
CA ILE A 319 -19.83 20.92 -9.29
C ILE A 319 -19.92 19.54 -8.66
N ILE A 320 -21.12 18.93 -8.74
CA ILE A 320 -21.36 17.58 -8.20
C ILE A 320 -21.32 16.58 -9.36
N THR A 321 -20.51 15.53 -9.21
CA THR A 321 -20.39 14.47 -10.22
C THR A 321 -20.70 13.11 -9.62
N ALA A 322 -21.50 12.32 -10.36
CA ALA A 322 -21.86 10.96 -10.00
C ALA A 322 -21.80 10.06 -11.24
N GLY A 323 -21.28 8.86 -11.07
CA GLY A 323 -21.35 7.80 -12.07
C GLY A 323 -22.33 6.73 -11.60
N ASP A 324 -23.23 6.31 -12.45
CA ASP A 324 -24.13 5.19 -12.18
C ASP A 324 -24.28 4.34 -13.45
N LYS A 325 -24.17 3.03 -13.31
CA LYS A 325 -24.26 2.08 -14.43
C LYS A 325 -25.65 2.07 -15.11
N TYR A 326 -26.67 2.49 -14.39
CA TYR A 326 -28.07 2.47 -14.84
C TYR A 326 -28.72 3.87 -14.76
N LEU A 327 -27.94 4.91 -15.02
CA LEU A 327 -28.38 6.30 -14.84
C LEU A 327 -29.63 6.61 -15.65
N GLU A 328 -29.68 6.21 -16.92
CA GLU A 328 -30.83 6.45 -17.82
C GLU A 328 -32.13 5.87 -17.26
N ASN A 329 -32.10 4.60 -16.84
CA ASN A 329 -33.27 3.94 -16.22
C ASN A 329 -33.72 4.59 -14.90
N LYS A 330 -32.77 5.23 -14.19
CA LYS A 330 -33.11 5.95 -12.95
C LYS A 330 -33.71 7.32 -13.22
N ILE A 331 -33.22 8.04 -14.22
CA ILE A 331 -33.75 9.33 -14.63
C ILE A 331 -35.18 9.16 -15.10
N GLU A 332 -35.50 8.15 -15.92
CA GLU A 332 -36.85 7.83 -16.32
C GLU A 332 -37.78 7.58 -15.12
N LYS A 333 -37.32 6.80 -14.13
CA LYS A 333 -38.10 6.57 -12.90
C LYS A 333 -38.32 7.83 -12.07
N TRP A 334 -37.33 8.71 -12.01
CA TRP A 334 -37.45 10.00 -11.28
C TRP A 334 -38.36 10.97 -12.04
N GLY A 335 -38.37 10.96 -13.37
CA GLY A 335 -39.30 11.73 -14.18
C GLY A 335 -40.77 11.28 -14.12
N MET A 336 -41.00 10.00 -13.73
CA MET A 336 -42.38 9.46 -13.55
C MET A 336 -42.94 9.68 -12.15
N THR A 337 -42.18 10.15 -11.19
CA THR A 337 -42.57 10.37 -9.78
C THR A 337 -42.72 11.85 -9.42
N GLY A 338 -42.67 12.74 -10.42
CA GLY A 338 -42.92 14.19 -10.28
C GLY A 338 -44.38 14.56 -10.42
#